data_e4e1b6547333cb157ea5c075f4dd5edf
#
_entry.id   e4e1b6547333cb157ea5c075f4dd5edf
#
_cell.length_a   1.000
_cell.length_b   1.000
_cell.length_c   1.000
_cell.angle_alpha   90.00
_cell.angle_beta   90.00
_cell.angle_gamma   90.00
#
_symmetry.space_group_name_H-M   'P 1'
#
loop_
_entity.id
_entity.type
_entity.pdbx_description
1 polymer ?
#
loop_
_entity_poly.entity_id
_entity_poly.type
_entity_poly.pdbx_seq_one_letter_code
_entity_poly.pdbx_strand_id
1 'polypeptide(L)'
;MMRRRTKFAAVLALGACLGTAAPARAGYLEDAGWGTLTVLTNVIYMPAKITYAALGGLTGGFAFALTGGDLKTAETVWVTSMGGTYVVTPRMLQGEDSIAFAGTPGGEPETSPTADGSSPEGLREQSLVGR
;
A
#
# COMPACT_ATOMS: atom_id res chain seq x y z
N MET A 1 24.66 30.25 0.20
CA MET A 1 24.61 29.09 1.09
C MET A 1 23.55 29.15 2.20
N MET A 2 22.97 30.29 2.51
CA MET A 2 21.95 30.46 3.59
C MET A 2 20.56 29.89 3.28
N ARG A 3 20.12 29.81 2.04
CA ARG A 3 18.75 29.40 1.66
C ARG A 3 18.43 27.90 1.85
N ARG A 4 19.44 27.03 1.93
CA ARG A 4 19.21 25.60 2.19
C ARG A 4 18.96 25.29 3.66
N ARG A 5 19.60 26.02 4.57
CA ARG A 5 19.48 25.82 6.03
C ARG A 5 18.09 26.17 6.56
N THR A 6 17.43 27.17 5.99
CA THR A 6 16.06 27.58 6.36
C THR A 6 15.01 26.54 5.95
N LYS A 7 15.19 25.82 4.85
CA LYS A 7 14.25 24.76 4.42
C LYS A 7 14.33 23.52 5.32
N PHE A 8 15.54 23.15 5.76
CA PHE A 8 15.71 22.05 6.72
C PHE A 8 15.16 22.40 8.10
N ALA A 9 15.33 23.64 8.55
CA ALA A 9 14.77 24.10 9.81
C ALA A 9 13.23 24.12 9.79
N ALA A 10 12.61 24.48 8.67
CA ALA A 10 11.16 24.46 8.51
C ALA A 10 10.57 23.04 8.52
N VAL A 11 11.25 22.08 7.90
CA VAL A 11 10.83 20.66 7.91
C VAL A 11 10.98 20.07 9.31
N LEU A 12 12.06 20.37 10.02
CA LEU A 12 12.26 19.95 11.41
C LEU A 12 11.24 20.59 12.37
N ALA A 13 10.92 21.87 12.18
CA ALA A 13 9.90 22.56 12.98
C ALA A 13 8.50 22.01 12.74
N LEU A 14 8.16 21.63 11.49
CA LEU A 14 6.89 21.00 11.15
C LEU A 14 6.79 19.61 11.78
N GLY A 15 7.87 18.84 11.81
CA GLY A 15 7.95 17.55 12.47
C GLY A 15 7.80 17.65 14.00
N ALA A 16 8.34 18.70 14.62
CA ALA A 16 8.24 18.94 16.06
C ALA A 16 6.81 19.39 16.49
N CYS A 17 6.10 20.14 15.66
CA CYS A 17 4.71 20.54 15.93
C CYS A 17 3.71 19.40 15.89
N LEU A 18 3.99 18.35 15.14
CA LEU A 18 3.13 17.14 15.08
C LEU A 18 3.30 16.24 16.33
N GLY A 19 4.35 16.45 17.13
CA GLY A 19 4.66 15.65 18.32
C GLY A 19 4.10 16.18 19.65
N THR A 20 3.45 17.35 19.70
CA THR A 20 3.13 18.02 20.97
C THR A 20 1.67 18.07 21.38
N ALA A 21 0.78 17.35 20.73
CA ALA A 21 -0.65 17.42 21.07
C ALA A 21 -1.26 16.04 21.32
N ALA A 22 -1.19 15.53 22.58
CA ALA A 22 -2.28 14.75 23.13
C ALA A 22 -2.08 14.36 24.59
N PRO A 23 -3.13 14.35 25.43
CA PRO A 23 -3.10 13.74 26.78
C PRO A 23 -3.02 12.22 26.65
N ALA A 24 -2.02 11.66 27.30
CA ALA A 24 -1.68 10.25 27.21
C ALA A 24 -2.73 9.34 27.90
N ARG A 25 -3.52 8.65 27.11
CA ARG A 25 -4.00 7.31 27.47
C ARG A 25 -2.97 6.32 26.90
N ALA A 26 -2.63 5.26 27.66
CA ALA A 26 -1.57 4.31 27.27
C ALA A 26 -1.79 3.71 25.86
N GLY A 27 -3.04 3.44 25.42
CA GLY A 27 -3.37 3.01 24.06
C GLY A 27 -3.13 4.07 22.99
N TYR A 28 -3.27 5.35 23.32
CA TYR A 28 -3.07 6.41 22.32
C TYR A 28 -1.59 6.56 21.89
N LEU A 29 -0.65 6.34 22.80
CA LEU A 29 0.78 6.39 22.47
C LEU A 29 1.19 5.23 21.57
N GLU A 30 0.61 4.07 21.78
CA GLU A 30 0.85 2.90 20.93
C GLU A 30 0.30 3.13 19.52
N ASP A 31 -0.95 3.58 19.39
CA ASP A 31 -1.58 3.91 18.11
C ASP A 31 -0.85 5.04 17.38
N ALA A 32 -0.41 6.07 18.10
CA ALA A 32 0.39 7.17 17.55
C ALA A 32 1.77 6.69 17.08
N GLY A 33 2.37 5.74 17.78
CA GLY A 33 3.62 5.09 17.40
C GLY A 33 3.50 4.35 16.07
N TRP A 34 2.49 3.50 15.94
CA TRP A 34 2.21 2.78 14.70
C TRP A 34 1.85 3.72 13.55
N GLY A 35 1.05 4.75 13.81
CA GLY A 35 0.73 5.78 12.82
C GLY A 35 1.96 6.51 12.31
N THR A 36 2.87 6.90 13.19
CA THR A 36 4.13 7.57 12.83
C THR A 36 5.02 6.64 12.00
N LEU A 37 5.17 5.39 12.41
CA LEU A 37 5.94 4.39 11.67
C LEU A 37 5.36 4.15 10.28
N THR A 38 4.05 4.12 10.16
CA THR A 38 3.34 3.98 8.89
C THR A 38 3.65 5.15 7.94
N VAL A 39 3.62 6.38 8.43
CA VAL A 39 3.96 7.57 7.62
C VAL A 39 5.41 7.49 7.14
N LEU A 40 6.36 7.16 8.01
CA LEU A 40 7.76 7.01 7.65
C LEU A 40 7.98 5.91 6.62
N THR A 41 7.31 4.77 6.78
CA THR A 41 7.35 3.66 5.83
C THR A 41 6.82 4.08 4.48
N ASN A 42 5.68 4.76 4.42
CA ASN A 42 5.08 5.21 3.17
C ASN A 42 5.91 6.26 2.42
N VAL A 43 6.67 7.11 3.12
CA VAL A 43 7.59 8.08 2.49
C VAL A 43 8.63 7.39 1.61
N ILE A 44 9.04 6.17 1.96
CA ILE A 44 10.01 5.38 1.18
C ILE A 44 9.28 4.40 0.26
N TYR A 45 8.26 3.73 0.77
CA TYR A 45 7.54 2.67 0.07
C TYR A 45 6.79 3.18 -1.16
N MET A 46 6.04 4.29 -1.04
CA MET A 46 5.24 4.83 -2.16
C MET A 46 6.08 5.20 -3.38
N PRO A 47 7.17 6.00 -3.26
CA PRO A 47 7.99 6.33 -4.43
C PRO A 47 8.67 5.09 -5.02
N ALA A 48 9.10 4.13 -4.19
CA ALA A 48 9.67 2.88 -4.67
C ALA A 48 8.64 2.06 -5.47
N LYS A 49 7.42 1.96 -4.96
CA LYS A 49 6.32 1.26 -5.64
C LYS A 49 5.92 1.94 -6.96
N ILE A 50 5.83 3.26 -6.98
CA ILE A 50 5.51 4.03 -8.19
C ILE A 50 6.60 3.84 -9.24
N THR A 51 7.87 3.87 -8.84
CA THR A 51 9.01 3.63 -9.74
C THR A 51 8.95 2.22 -10.33
N TYR A 52 8.67 1.22 -9.50
CA TYR A 52 8.51 -0.16 -9.95
C TYR A 52 7.35 -0.31 -10.94
N ALA A 53 6.20 0.30 -10.66
CA ALA A 53 5.05 0.29 -11.56
C ALA A 53 5.35 0.99 -12.90
N ALA A 54 6.07 2.11 -12.88
CA ALA A 54 6.46 2.81 -14.09
C ALA A 54 7.42 1.97 -14.97
N LEU A 55 8.42 1.34 -14.36
CA LEU A 55 9.33 0.44 -15.07
C LEU A 55 8.59 -0.77 -15.64
N GLY A 56 7.67 -1.35 -14.89
CA GLY A 56 6.83 -2.44 -15.35
C GLY A 56 5.89 -2.03 -16.48
N GLY A 57 5.34 -0.81 -16.43
CA GLY A 57 4.55 -0.23 -17.51
C GLY A 57 5.33 -0.15 -18.82
N LEU A 58 6.56 0.38 -18.77
CA LEU A 58 7.46 0.43 -19.90
C LEU A 58 7.82 -0.98 -20.41
N THR A 59 8.19 -1.88 -19.52
CA THR A 59 8.56 -3.26 -19.87
C THR A 59 7.40 -3.99 -20.52
N GLY A 60 6.18 -3.86 -19.98
CA GLY A 60 4.98 -4.45 -20.57
C GLY A 60 4.65 -3.84 -21.96
N GLY A 61 4.87 -2.53 -22.12
CA GLY A 61 4.74 -1.87 -23.43
C GLY A 61 5.74 -2.39 -24.47
N PHE A 62 7.01 -2.60 -24.07
CA PHE A 62 7.99 -3.23 -24.94
C PHE A 62 7.64 -4.69 -25.24
N ALA A 63 7.20 -5.46 -24.25
CA ALA A 63 6.75 -6.83 -24.43
C ALA A 63 5.62 -6.91 -25.46
N PHE A 64 4.63 -6.02 -25.35
CA PHE A 64 3.53 -5.89 -26.32
C PHE A 64 4.03 -5.63 -27.73
N ALA A 65 4.96 -4.67 -27.91
CA ALA A 65 5.50 -4.32 -29.21
C ALA A 65 6.34 -5.46 -29.82
N LEU A 66 7.17 -6.12 -29.01
CA LEU A 66 8.05 -7.20 -29.47
C LEU A 66 7.32 -8.51 -29.79
N THR A 67 6.19 -8.75 -29.12
CA THR A 67 5.36 -9.95 -29.35
C THR A 67 4.34 -9.77 -30.48
N GLY A 68 4.38 -8.64 -31.18
CA GLY A 68 3.46 -8.36 -32.28
C GLY A 68 2.04 -8.01 -31.82
N GLY A 69 1.89 -7.49 -30.60
CA GLY A 69 0.61 -7.05 -30.05
C GLY A 69 -0.06 -8.09 -29.14
N ASP A 70 0.70 -9.03 -28.57
CA ASP A 70 0.15 -9.99 -27.58
C ASP A 70 -0.17 -9.30 -26.26
N LEU A 71 -1.45 -8.99 -26.07
CA LEU A 71 -1.97 -8.37 -24.86
C LEU A 71 -1.78 -9.25 -23.63
N LYS A 72 -1.85 -10.57 -23.75
CA LYS A 72 -1.74 -11.48 -22.62
C LYS A 72 -0.36 -11.42 -21.98
N THR A 73 0.68 -11.35 -22.79
CA THR A 73 2.06 -11.18 -22.32
C THR A 73 2.25 -9.81 -21.65
N ALA A 74 1.74 -8.74 -22.25
CA ALA A 74 1.82 -7.41 -21.68
C ALA A 74 1.03 -7.28 -20.38
N GLU A 75 -0.20 -7.83 -20.33
CA GLU A 75 -1.06 -7.83 -19.16
C GLU A 75 -0.40 -8.52 -17.97
N THR A 76 0.24 -9.65 -18.18
CA THR A 76 1.00 -10.34 -17.12
C THR A 76 2.03 -9.43 -16.47
N VAL A 77 2.79 -8.68 -17.27
CA VAL A 77 3.79 -7.72 -16.77
C VAL A 77 3.13 -6.56 -16.06
N TRP A 78 2.07 -5.99 -16.64
CA TRP A 78 1.37 -4.84 -16.06
C TRP A 78 0.68 -5.20 -14.74
N VAL A 79 -0.04 -6.32 -14.68
CA VAL A 79 -0.70 -6.77 -13.44
C VAL A 79 0.33 -6.99 -12.34
N THR A 80 1.44 -7.65 -12.65
CA THR A 80 2.50 -7.89 -11.67
C THR A 80 3.13 -6.60 -11.17
N SER A 81 3.40 -5.64 -12.04
CA SER A 81 4.13 -4.43 -11.69
C SER A 81 3.24 -3.32 -11.14
N MET A 82 2.03 -3.14 -11.69
CA MET A 82 1.10 -2.10 -11.28
C MET A 82 0.13 -2.57 -10.19
N GLY A 83 -0.08 -3.87 -10.01
CA GLY A 83 -0.92 -4.43 -8.96
C GLY A 83 -0.24 -4.40 -7.59
N GLY A 84 -0.97 -4.82 -6.57
CA GLY A 84 -0.49 -4.89 -5.19
C GLY A 84 -0.72 -3.60 -4.39
N THR A 85 -0.18 -3.58 -3.18
CA THR A 85 -0.38 -2.51 -2.20
C THR A 85 0.45 -1.27 -2.54
N TYR A 86 -0.18 -0.10 -2.59
CA TYR A 86 0.49 1.19 -2.79
C TYR A 86 0.71 1.97 -1.50
N VAL A 87 -0.15 1.77 -0.51
CA VAL A 87 -0.10 2.47 0.77
C VAL A 87 -0.07 1.43 1.89
N VAL A 88 0.96 1.49 2.71
CA VAL A 88 1.07 0.65 3.90
C VAL A 88 0.21 1.26 5.00
N THR A 89 -0.59 0.45 5.67
CA THR A 89 -1.44 0.83 6.80
C THR A 89 -0.83 0.40 8.13
N PRO A 90 -1.24 0.99 9.27
CA PRO A 90 -0.78 0.54 10.59
C PRO A 90 -1.04 -0.95 10.84
N ARG A 91 -2.16 -1.47 10.38
CA ARG A 91 -2.54 -2.89 10.53
C ARG A 91 -1.58 -3.83 9.77
N MET A 92 -1.13 -3.40 8.59
CA MET A 92 -0.12 -4.14 7.81
C MET A 92 1.22 -4.19 8.55
N LEU A 93 1.62 -3.11 9.22
CA LEU A 93 2.85 -3.08 10.01
C LEU A 93 2.76 -3.92 11.30
N GLN A 94 1.55 -4.07 11.83
CA GLN A 94 1.27 -4.93 12.99
C GLN A 94 1.15 -6.42 12.60
N GLY A 95 1.16 -6.72 11.29
CA GLY A 95 1.05 -8.09 10.79
C GLY A 95 -0.39 -8.63 10.75
N GLU A 96 -1.39 -7.76 10.90
CA GLU A 96 -2.80 -8.12 10.82
C GLU A 96 -3.28 -8.25 9.37
N ASP A 97 -2.72 -7.43 8.47
CA ASP A 97 -3.02 -7.44 7.03
C ASP A 97 -1.74 -7.74 6.22
N SER A 98 -1.89 -8.45 5.12
CA SER A 98 -0.75 -8.77 4.24
C SER A 98 -0.35 -7.59 3.36
N ILE A 99 0.95 -7.46 3.09
CA ILE A 99 1.49 -6.49 2.14
C ILE A 99 1.84 -7.23 0.86
N ALA A 100 1.11 -6.94 -0.22
CA ALA A 100 1.42 -7.45 -1.54
C ALA A 100 2.20 -6.40 -2.35
N PHE A 101 3.52 -6.56 -2.48
CA PHE A 101 4.33 -5.62 -3.27
C PHE A 101 4.03 -5.71 -4.76
N ALA A 102 3.77 -6.90 -5.28
CA ALA A 102 3.44 -7.16 -6.68
C ALA A 102 2.02 -7.70 -6.82
N GLY A 103 1.37 -7.40 -7.93
CA GLY A 103 0.08 -8.00 -8.27
C GLY A 103 0.25 -9.46 -8.71
N THR A 104 -0.80 -10.25 -8.54
CA THR A 104 -0.84 -11.65 -8.99
C THR A 104 -1.63 -11.75 -10.28
N PRO A 105 -1.04 -12.19 -11.39
CA PRO A 105 -1.76 -12.40 -12.64
C PRO A 105 -2.89 -13.41 -12.43
N GLY A 106 -4.13 -13.05 -12.77
CA GLY A 106 -5.29 -13.90 -12.56
C GLY A 106 -5.86 -13.90 -11.14
N GLY A 107 -5.28 -13.15 -10.21
CA GLY A 107 -5.88 -12.83 -8.92
C GLY A 107 -6.94 -11.74 -9.08
N GLU A 108 -8.06 -11.85 -8.36
CA GLU A 108 -9.00 -10.75 -8.22
C GLU A 108 -8.25 -9.53 -7.68
N PRO A 109 -8.60 -8.31 -8.12
CA PRO A 109 -8.05 -7.12 -7.51
C PRO A 109 -8.40 -7.18 -6.03
N GLU A 110 -7.37 -7.30 -5.17
CA GLU A 110 -7.55 -7.13 -3.73
C GLU A 110 -8.07 -5.71 -3.51
N THR A 111 -9.39 -5.59 -3.56
CA THR A 111 -10.07 -4.41 -3.06
C THR A 111 -9.65 -4.26 -1.62
N SER A 112 -9.09 -3.12 -1.29
CA SER A 112 -8.82 -2.68 0.08
C SER A 112 -9.94 -3.19 0.99
N PRO A 113 -9.64 -3.75 2.16
CA PRO A 113 -10.67 -4.22 3.06
C PRO A 113 -11.60 -3.06 3.40
N THR A 114 -12.74 -3.02 2.73
CA THR A 114 -13.90 -2.31 3.25
C THR A 114 -14.17 -2.97 4.58
N ALA A 115 -14.17 -2.19 5.65
CA ALA A 115 -14.49 -2.62 7.00
C ALA A 115 -15.96 -3.03 7.09
N ASP A 116 -16.30 -4.14 6.45
CA ASP A 116 -17.58 -4.80 6.63
C ASP A 116 -17.30 -6.30 6.76
N GLY A 117 -17.52 -6.80 8.01
CA GLY A 117 -17.19 -8.15 8.45
C GLY A 117 -18.08 -9.24 7.88
N SER A 118 -18.40 -9.18 6.59
CA SER A 118 -19.13 -10.26 5.90
C SER A 118 -18.16 -11.05 5.02
N SER A 119 -17.47 -12.01 5.62
CA SER A 119 -16.80 -13.08 4.88
C SER A 119 -17.83 -13.87 4.05
N PRO A 120 -17.58 -14.08 2.75
CA PRO A 120 -18.50 -14.89 1.92
C PRO A 120 -18.57 -16.37 2.34
N GLU A 121 -17.72 -16.83 3.22
CA GLU A 121 -17.77 -18.20 3.77
C GLU A 121 -18.98 -18.45 4.67
N GLY A 122 -19.46 -17.44 5.41
CA GLY A 122 -20.64 -17.58 6.26
C GLY A 122 -21.97 -17.84 5.52
N LEU A 123 -22.03 -17.51 4.25
CA LEU A 123 -23.24 -17.71 3.43
C LEU A 123 -23.35 -19.12 2.84
N ARG A 124 -22.26 -19.87 2.77
CA ARG A 124 -22.26 -21.25 2.28
C ARG A 124 -22.68 -22.26 3.34
N GLU A 125 -22.39 -22.01 4.61
CA GLU A 125 -22.78 -22.93 5.69
C GLU A 125 -24.28 -22.86 6.02
N GLN A 126 -24.91 -21.69 5.88
CA GLN A 126 -26.34 -21.57 6.14
C GLN A 126 -27.23 -22.26 5.08
N SER A 127 -26.69 -22.52 3.89
CA SER A 127 -27.42 -23.22 2.83
C SER A 127 -27.49 -24.76 3.01
N LEU A 128 -26.64 -25.33 3.85
CA LEU A 128 -26.54 -26.77 4.06
C LEU A 128 -27.31 -27.29 5.28
N VAL A 129 -27.78 -26.42 6.17
CA VAL A 129 -28.50 -26.80 7.41
C VAL A 129 -30.02 -26.78 7.22
N GLY A 130 -30.53 -26.35 6.10
CA GLY A 130 -31.96 -26.18 5.80
C GLY A 130 -32.58 -27.28 4.93
N ARG A 131 -32.08 -28.52 4.98
CA ARG A 131 -32.77 -29.69 4.33
C ARG A 131 -32.80 -30.89 5.25
#